data_6c7fe467287512e5b17b9cd19d3d1ea8
#
_entry.id   6c7fe467287512e5b17b9cd19d3d1ea8
#
_cell.length_a   1.000
_cell.length_b   1.000
_cell.length_c   1.000
_cell.angle_alpha   90.00
_cell.angle_beta   90.00
_cell.angle_gamma   90.00
#
_symmetry.space_group_name_H-M   'P 1'
#
loop_
_entity.id
_entity.type
_entity.pdbx_description
1 polymer ?
#
loop_
_entity_poly.entity_id
_entity_poly.type
_entity_poly.pdbx_seq_one_letter_code
_entity_poly.pdbx_strand_id
1 'polypeptide(L)'
;SKGIEPLGETVNITELAAADDGLYTLTVRINGEAAGTLCVAQSENLSALYITSEDPSAQGRAFVDAGDANAAAQLLLADRDGNAVCDGVRTQLRACGRTDPAAAGKRSYQLRLDQACDLATCGEAAERWTLLACCDDATLLHDKLFRELAVSLGMPYTPAADWEDLYYDGVYRGTYLVSETNAVGSTGVDITGMETAYAAVNADYGGDMITAAAENRYGRTYRYTAGLTEPADITGGYLLARSDTAKAKQDAANGFVTARGCAMNVQSPAWCGRDAMAYISEYYQAFEDAVYAQDAAGNYTGYNAETGKYYYEYCDLTSLVQVYLLQRLAADACAVGVSLSFYKDAGGLLYAGPVSDMELACGDIGADDDFDGGRYLVSALLQIPGFRAAVGNYWHDTFLVQAQRLVGDGGRVMTGGAHLSASAAMNDRLWPLIRAGDRAWPAGTTYADTVADMDAWLTARIAHLRAAYAHTWDAGVVTREPTCTSTGTRVYTSDAGETMTETIRPEPTRPRRSRPWRPPAPRRA
;
A
#
# COMPACT_ATOMS: atom_id res chain seq x y z
N SER A 1 30.31 6.74 19.12
CA SER A 1 30.99 5.52 19.53
C SER A 1 31.18 5.55 21.05
N LYS A 2 30.23 4.98 21.79
CA LYS A 2 30.51 4.59 23.17
C LYS A 2 31.47 3.42 23.07
N GLY A 3 32.78 3.68 23.39
CA GLY A 3 33.79 2.68 23.36
C GLY A 3 33.41 1.49 24.23
N ILE A 4 33.64 0.30 23.73
CA ILE A 4 33.76 -0.90 24.54
C ILE A 4 34.91 -0.59 25.51
N GLU A 5 34.61 -0.38 26.79
CA GLU A 5 35.65 -0.24 27.81
C GLU A 5 36.40 -1.57 27.86
N PRO A 6 37.71 -1.58 27.63
CA PRO A 6 38.46 -2.82 27.66
C PRO A 6 38.49 -3.31 29.10
N LEU A 7 38.00 -4.51 29.35
CA LEU A 7 38.19 -5.26 30.59
C LEU A 7 39.70 -5.65 30.74
N GLY A 8 40.62 -4.69 30.68
CA GLY A 8 42.04 -4.93 30.88
C GLY A 8 42.76 -5.73 29.78
N GLU A 9 42.12 -6.04 28.66
CA GLU A 9 42.68 -6.77 27.53
C GLU A 9 42.89 -5.84 26.33
N THR A 10 43.99 -6.01 25.60
CA THR A 10 44.28 -5.20 24.43
C THR A 10 43.54 -5.78 23.23
N VAL A 11 42.52 -5.11 22.76
CA VAL A 11 41.83 -5.42 21.50
C VAL A 11 42.54 -4.66 20.39
N ASN A 12 43.28 -5.36 19.55
CA ASN A 12 43.89 -4.78 18.36
C ASN A 12 43.01 -5.05 17.15
N ILE A 13 42.53 -3.98 16.54
CA ILE A 13 41.86 -3.99 15.24
C ILE A 13 42.97 -3.81 14.20
N THR A 14 43.42 -4.88 13.59
CA THR A 14 44.42 -4.84 12.54
C THR A 14 43.79 -5.10 11.19
N GLU A 15 44.05 -4.16 10.28
CA GLU A 15 43.82 -4.19 8.84
C GLU A 15 42.40 -4.58 8.37
N LEU A 16 41.67 -3.57 7.96
CA LEU A 16 40.54 -3.73 7.07
C LEU A 16 41.06 -4.24 5.72
N ALA A 17 40.83 -5.51 5.40
CA ALA A 17 41.03 -6.03 4.05
C ALA A 17 39.77 -5.73 3.24
N ALA A 18 39.86 -4.78 2.31
CA ALA A 18 38.81 -4.54 1.34
C ALA A 18 38.69 -5.75 0.41
N ALA A 19 37.53 -6.36 0.37
CA ALA A 19 37.19 -7.25 -0.71
C ALA A 19 36.64 -6.39 -1.87
N ASP A 20 36.74 -6.89 -3.12
CA ASP A 20 36.31 -6.19 -4.35
C ASP A 20 34.81 -5.83 -4.39
N ASP A 21 34.08 -6.10 -3.34
CA ASP A 21 32.62 -6.02 -3.20
C ASP A 21 32.13 -5.09 -2.08
N GLY A 22 32.99 -4.22 -1.57
CA GLY A 22 32.64 -3.24 -0.51
C GLY A 22 32.52 -3.83 0.89
N LEU A 23 32.74 -5.14 1.07
CA LEU A 23 32.83 -5.76 2.39
C LEU A 23 34.24 -5.69 2.92
N TYR A 24 34.36 -5.33 4.18
CA TYR A 24 35.62 -5.35 4.91
C TYR A 24 35.60 -6.50 5.91
N THR A 25 36.59 -7.33 5.88
CA THR A 25 36.79 -8.37 6.88
C THR A 25 37.77 -7.85 7.95
N LEU A 26 37.26 -7.77 9.18
CA LEU A 26 38.04 -7.34 10.34
C LEU A 26 38.35 -8.55 11.21
N THR A 27 39.61 -8.86 11.39
CA THR A 27 40.01 -9.90 12.34
C THR A 27 40.14 -9.29 13.74
N VAL A 28 39.29 -9.71 14.65
CA VAL A 28 39.38 -9.33 16.07
C VAL A 28 40.42 -10.24 16.73
N ARG A 29 41.45 -9.63 17.33
CA ARG A 29 42.49 -10.34 18.11
C ARG A 29 42.39 -9.95 19.57
N ILE A 30 42.35 -10.94 20.44
CA ILE A 30 42.43 -10.77 21.89
C ILE A 30 43.82 -11.27 22.33
N ASN A 31 44.59 -10.42 22.98
CA ASN A 31 45.95 -10.76 23.42
C ASN A 31 46.89 -11.28 22.30
N GLY A 32 46.66 -10.77 21.06
CA GLY A 32 47.43 -11.14 19.88
C GLY A 32 46.96 -12.39 19.15
N GLU A 33 46.02 -13.16 19.70
CA GLU A 33 45.41 -14.32 19.04
C GLU A 33 44.10 -13.95 18.35
N ALA A 34 43.84 -14.54 17.17
CA ALA A 34 42.60 -14.30 16.44
C ALA A 34 41.42 -14.89 17.23
N ALA A 35 40.54 -14.04 17.72
CA ALA A 35 39.34 -14.42 18.49
C ALA A 35 38.07 -14.50 17.63
N GLY A 36 38.07 -13.86 16.46
CA GLY A 36 36.94 -13.90 15.54
C GLY A 36 37.14 -12.98 14.35
N THR A 37 36.21 -13.04 13.43
CA THR A 37 36.16 -12.19 12.23
C THR A 37 34.85 -11.43 12.23
N LEU A 38 34.90 -10.11 12.08
CA LEU A 38 33.75 -9.27 11.82
C LEU A 38 33.69 -8.94 10.34
N CYS A 39 32.56 -9.09 9.75
CA CYS A 39 32.27 -8.54 8.43
C CYS A 39 31.67 -7.15 8.63
N VAL A 40 32.35 -6.13 8.15
CA VAL A 40 31.93 -4.73 8.26
C VAL A 40 31.62 -4.24 6.88
N ALA A 41 30.44 -3.71 6.73
CA ALA A 41 30.02 -3.04 5.52
C ALA A 41 30.28 -1.53 5.67
N GLN A 42 30.87 -0.95 4.66
CA GLN A 42 30.85 0.49 4.52
C GLN A 42 29.59 0.84 3.72
N SER A 43 28.50 1.17 4.43
CA SER A 43 27.34 1.78 3.81
C SER A 43 27.54 3.30 3.87
N GLU A 44 27.93 3.90 2.77
CA GLU A 44 28.11 5.36 2.71
C GLU A 44 26.77 6.08 2.54
N ASN A 45 25.71 5.37 2.17
CA ASN A 45 24.48 5.97 1.71
C ASN A 45 23.23 5.61 2.54
N LEU A 46 23.27 4.51 3.31
CA LEU A 46 22.12 4.05 4.09
C LEU A 46 22.33 4.25 5.58
N SER A 47 21.22 4.47 6.28
CA SER A 47 21.16 4.37 7.73
C SER A 47 21.28 2.89 8.17
N ALA A 48 21.68 2.66 9.40
CA ALA A 48 21.80 1.31 9.96
C ALA A 48 20.86 1.14 11.16
N LEU A 49 19.94 0.18 11.05
CA LEU A 49 19.01 -0.17 12.11
C LEU A 49 19.52 -1.37 12.90
N TYR A 50 19.70 -1.19 14.19
CA TYR A 50 20.13 -2.22 15.12
C TYR A 50 18.96 -2.65 15.99
N ILE A 51 18.65 -3.94 15.98
CA ILE A 51 17.66 -4.59 16.85
C ILE A 51 18.43 -5.47 17.84
N THR A 52 18.22 -5.25 19.13
CA THR A 52 18.80 -6.06 20.19
C THR A 52 17.69 -6.68 21.02
N SER A 53 17.59 -8.00 21.02
CA SER A 53 16.61 -8.75 21.83
C SER A 53 16.83 -8.50 23.31
N GLU A 54 15.76 -8.32 24.10
CA GLU A 54 15.87 -8.18 25.56
C GLU A 54 16.30 -9.51 26.23
N ASP A 55 15.88 -10.64 25.66
CA ASP A 55 16.33 -11.98 26.05
C ASP A 55 16.80 -12.77 24.82
N PRO A 56 18.05 -12.57 24.37
CA PRO A 56 18.56 -13.26 23.17
C PRO A 56 18.59 -14.78 23.31
N SER A 57 18.64 -15.30 24.55
CA SER A 57 18.73 -16.73 24.80
C SER A 57 17.38 -17.46 24.66
N ALA A 58 16.28 -16.81 25.00
CA ALA A 58 14.92 -17.39 24.97
C ALA A 58 14.04 -16.82 23.85
N GLN A 59 14.18 -15.54 23.54
CA GLN A 59 13.34 -14.79 22.60
C GLN A 59 14.18 -13.99 21.59
N GLY A 60 15.35 -14.49 21.24
CA GLY A 60 16.20 -13.90 20.21
C GLY A 60 15.65 -14.10 18.82
N ARG A 61 16.39 -13.62 17.82
CA ARG A 61 16.00 -13.66 16.40
C ARG A 61 15.48 -15.02 15.94
N ALA A 62 16.13 -16.13 16.31
CA ALA A 62 15.70 -17.47 15.90
C ALA A 62 14.28 -17.83 16.40
N PHE A 63 13.91 -17.34 17.57
CA PHE A 63 12.55 -17.49 18.10
C PHE A 63 11.54 -16.70 17.28
N VAL A 64 11.86 -15.45 16.93
CA VAL A 64 11.00 -14.59 16.12
C VAL A 64 10.86 -15.14 14.70
N ASP A 65 11.95 -15.58 14.07
CA ASP A 65 11.95 -16.14 12.71
C ASP A 65 11.16 -17.45 12.61
N ALA A 66 11.04 -18.19 13.69
CA ALA A 66 10.36 -19.50 13.72
C ALA A 66 8.82 -19.44 13.79
N GLY A 67 8.23 -18.28 14.14
CA GLY A 67 6.79 -18.21 14.31
C GLY A 67 6.24 -16.79 14.43
N ASP A 68 4.91 -16.69 14.63
CA ASP A 68 4.18 -15.42 14.74
C ASP A 68 4.20 -14.83 16.18
N ALA A 69 5.18 -15.24 17.01
CA ALA A 69 5.28 -14.79 18.38
C ALA A 69 5.94 -13.41 18.47
N ASN A 70 5.39 -12.55 19.33
CA ASN A 70 6.01 -11.27 19.65
C ASN A 70 7.20 -11.47 20.58
N ALA A 71 8.27 -10.70 20.35
CA ALA A 71 9.43 -10.61 21.23
C ALA A 71 9.72 -9.16 21.56
N ALA A 72 10.25 -8.92 22.77
CA ALA A 72 10.69 -7.60 23.19
C ALA A 72 12.14 -7.34 22.76
N ALA A 73 12.41 -6.15 22.24
CA ALA A 73 13.72 -5.73 21.83
C ALA A 73 13.93 -4.23 22.04
N GLN A 74 15.16 -3.78 21.87
CA GLN A 74 15.53 -2.37 21.81
C GLN A 74 16.06 -2.03 20.42
N LEU A 75 15.80 -0.80 19.98
CA LEU A 75 16.25 -0.26 18.69
C LEU A 75 17.31 0.80 18.89
N LEU A 76 18.27 0.82 17.99
CA LEU A 76 19.14 1.94 17.70
C LEU A 76 19.13 2.17 16.19
N LEU A 77 18.75 3.36 15.76
CA LEU A 77 18.92 3.82 14.38
C LEU A 77 20.08 4.80 14.33
N ALA A 78 21.10 4.48 13.57
CA ALA A 78 22.19 5.38 13.24
C ALA A 78 22.03 5.87 11.79
N ASP A 79 22.05 7.20 11.59
CA ASP A 79 22.04 7.76 10.25
C ASP A 79 23.35 7.45 9.50
N ARG A 80 23.42 7.77 8.22
CA ARG A 80 24.61 7.57 7.38
C ARG A 80 25.87 8.27 7.90
N ASP A 81 25.71 9.31 8.71
CA ASP A 81 26.81 10.06 9.33
C ASP A 81 27.22 9.45 10.69
N GLY A 82 26.51 8.40 11.13
CA GLY A 82 26.74 7.68 12.39
C GLY A 82 26.09 8.34 13.61
N ASN A 83 25.22 9.34 13.44
CA ASN A 83 24.48 9.93 14.54
C ASN A 83 23.28 9.05 14.93
N ALA A 84 23.04 8.91 16.22
CA ALA A 84 21.85 8.20 16.70
C ALA A 84 20.59 9.06 16.45
N VAL A 85 19.70 8.55 15.61
CA VAL A 85 18.36 9.13 15.38
C VAL A 85 17.36 8.62 16.42
N CYS A 86 17.39 7.31 16.68
CA CYS A 86 16.65 6.64 17.75
C CYS A 86 17.65 5.85 18.59
N ASP A 87 17.61 5.95 19.90
CA ASP A 87 18.55 5.22 20.79
C ASP A 87 17.78 4.64 21.98
N GLY A 88 17.82 3.31 22.11
CA GLY A 88 17.21 2.57 23.21
C GLY A 88 15.67 2.55 23.20
N VAL A 89 15.04 2.83 22.06
CA VAL A 89 13.59 2.75 21.92
C VAL A 89 13.17 1.30 22.03
N ARG A 90 12.25 0.98 22.94
CA ARG A 90 11.72 -0.37 23.10
C ARG A 90 10.68 -0.68 22.03
N THR A 91 10.68 -1.93 21.59
CA THR A 91 9.72 -2.43 20.60
C THR A 91 9.21 -3.81 20.95
N GLN A 92 8.00 -4.10 20.51
CA GLN A 92 7.52 -5.46 20.29
C GLN A 92 7.65 -5.76 18.81
N LEU A 93 8.34 -6.83 18.45
CA LEU A 93 8.49 -7.24 17.06
C LEU A 93 8.04 -8.67 16.84
N ARG A 94 7.60 -8.93 15.62
CA ARG A 94 7.27 -10.27 15.14
C ARG A 94 7.66 -10.41 13.68
N ALA A 95 7.95 -11.63 13.24
CA ALA A 95 8.08 -11.91 11.82
C ALA A 95 6.72 -11.81 11.12
N CYS A 96 6.72 -11.37 9.87
CA CYS A 96 5.53 -11.26 9.03
C CYS A 96 5.88 -11.60 7.57
N GLY A 97 4.87 -11.54 6.69
CA GLY A 97 5.03 -11.81 5.26
C GLY A 97 5.01 -13.30 4.91
N ARG A 98 5.34 -13.60 3.66
CA ARG A 98 5.34 -14.97 3.13
C ARG A 98 6.42 -15.82 3.81
N THR A 99 6.07 -17.03 4.16
CA THR A 99 7.00 -18.07 4.64
C THR A 99 7.39 -18.98 3.49
N ASP A 100 7.86 -18.42 2.37
CA ASP A 100 8.31 -19.28 1.29
C ASP A 100 9.66 -19.91 1.65
N PRO A 101 9.75 -21.23 1.75
CA PRO A 101 11.01 -21.92 1.98
C PRO A 101 12.04 -21.71 0.84
N ALA A 102 11.58 -21.31 -0.36
CA ALA A 102 12.44 -21.04 -1.50
C ALA A 102 13.13 -19.67 -1.41
N ALA A 103 12.55 -18.71 -0.73
CA ALA A 103 13.13 -17.38 -0.50
C ALA A 103 14.12 -17.39 0.66
N ALA A 104 15.21 -18.13 0.54
CA ALA A 104 16.48 -18.05 1.30
C ALA A 104 16.41 -17.67 2.80
N GLY A 105 15.24 -17.68 3.46
CA GLY A 105 15.10 -17.43 4.90
C GLY A 105 15.22 -15.98 5.36
N LYS A 106 15.19 -14.99 4.46
CA LYS A 106 15.07 -13.57 4.83
C LYS A 106 13.63 -13.26 5.23
N ARG A 107 13.42 -12.73 6.43
CA ARG A 107 12.09 -12.49 7.00
C ARG A 107 11.79 -11.00 7.07
N SER A 108 10.56 -10.63 6.77
CA SER A 108 10.02 -9.31 7.09
C SER A 108 9.61 -9.26 8.55
N TYR A 109 9.63 -8.07 9.16
CA TYR A 109 9.27 -7.88 10.56
C TYR A 109 8.28 -6.74 10.72
N GLN A 110 7.34 -6.88 11.65
CA GLN A 110 6.51 -5.79 12.14
C GLN A 110 7.01 -5.34 13.50
N LEU A 111 7.11 -4.03 13.66
CA LEU A 111 7.56 -3.37 14.88
C LEU A 111 6.42 -2.53 15.46
N ARG A 112 6.28 -2.59 16.78
CA ARG A 112 5.45 -1.67 17.55
C ARG A 112 6.30 -1.04 18.63
N LEU A 113 6.64 0.23 18.42
CA LEU A 113 7.47 1.01 19.32
C LEU A 113 6.64 1.48 20.54
N ASP A 114 7.27 1.63 21.69
CA ASP A 114 6.70 2.24 22.88
C ASP A 114 6.74 3.78 22.83
N GLN A 115 7.54 4.33 21.93
CA GLN A 115 7.65 5.75 21.63
C GLN A 115 7.79 5.95 20.12
N ALA A 116 7.03 6.89 19.56
CA ALA A 116 7.13 7.22 18.14
C ALA A 116 8.55 7.65 17.77
N CYS A 117 9.07 7.10 16.67
CA CYS A 117 10.39 7.38 16.14
C CYS A 117 10.34 7.39 14.61
N ASP A 118 11.13 8.27 13.98
CA ASP A 118 11.25 8.30 12.52
C ASP A 118 12.31 7.28 12.07
N LEU A 119 11.85 6.05 11.79
CA LEU A 119 12.75 4.99 11.33
C LEU A 119 13.09 5.09 9.85
N ALA A 120 12.33 5.81 9.04
CA ALA A 120 12.60 6.01 7.62
C ALA A 120 13.39 7.30 7.34
N THR A 121 13.82 8.03 8.38
CA THR A 121 14.56 9.30 8.27
C THR A 121 13.94 10.32 7.29
N CYS A 122 12.60 10.33 7.21
CA CYS A 122 11.83 11.18 6.30
C CYS A 122 11.14 12.37 7.00
N GLY A 123 11.32 12.51 8.31
CA GLY A 123 10.80 13.59 9.14
C GLY A 123 9.46 13.28 9.83
N GLU A 124 8.94 12.07 9.67
CA GLU A 124 7.69 11.63 10.30
C GLU A 124 7.93 10.50 11.30
N ALA A 125 7.61 10.74 12.57
CA ALA A 125 7.78 9.76 13.63
C ALA A 125 6.51 8.94 13.83
N ALA A 126 6.60 7.60 13.77
CA ALA A 126 5.49 6.68 13.97
C ALA A 126 5.82 5.60 15.01
N GLU A 127 4.78 4.96 15.55
CA GLU A 127 4.92 3.83 16.49
C GLU A 127 4.90 2.46 15.79
N ARG A 128 4.44 2.40 14.55
CA ARG A 128 4.25 1.12 13.84
C ARG A 128 5.01 1.12 12.53
N TRP A 129 5.96 0.20 12.43
CA TRP A 129 6.84 0.05 11.28
C TRP A 129 6.84 -1.39 10.76
N THR A 130 7.10 -1.53 9.48
CA THR A 130 7.31 -2.82 8.83
C THR A 130 8.68 -2.80 8.16
N LEU A 131 9.51 -3.79 8.46
CA LEU A 131 10.77 -4.03 7.76
C LEU A 131 10.49 -5.04 6.66
N LEU A 132 10.43 -4.57 5.42
CA LEU A 132 10.17 -5.39 4.24
C LEU A 132 11.47 -6.02 3.75
N ALA A 133 11.46 -7.35 3.62
CA ALA A 133 12.64 -8.10 3.20
C ALA A 133 12.95 -7.98 1.71
N CYS A 134 11.98 -7.57 0.89
CA CYS A 134 12.05 -7.44 -0.57
C CYS A 134 12.63 -8.68 -1.25
N CYS A 135 12.11 -9.88 -0.90
CA CYS A 135 12.68 -11.16 -1.34
C CYS A 135 12.43 -11.46 -2.81
N ASP A 136 11.37 -10.90 -3.40
CA ASP A 136 10.98 -11.13 -4.79
C ASP A 136 11.50 -10.03 -5.73
N ASP A 137 12.27 -9.06 -5.19
CA ASP A 137 12.82 -7.92 -5.93
C ASP A 137 14.36 -7.92 -5.88
N ALA A 138 15.01 -8.37 -6.95
CA ALA A 138 16.46 -8.34 -7.06
C ALA A 138 17.06 -6.93 -7.11
N THR A 139 16.25 -5.92 -7.43
CA THR A 139 16.67 -4.51 -7.47
C THR A 139 16.51 -3.81 -6.11
N LEU A 140 15.67 -4.34 -5.22
CA LEU A 140 15.25 -3.71 -3.96
C LEU A 140 14.50 -2.37 -4.16
N LEU A 141 14.10 -2.02 -5.39
CA LEU A 141 13.57 -0.71 -5.74
C LEU A 141 12.04 -0.66 -5.87
N HIS A 142 11.39 -1.79 -6.18
CA HIS A 142 10.00 -1.83 -6.64
C HIS A 142 9.05 -1.08 -5.70
N ASP A 143 8.95 -1.49 -4.45
CA ASP A 143 7.97 -0.91 -3.51
C ASP A 143 8.20 0.59 -3.30
N LYS A 144 9.45 1.01 -2.99
CA LYS A 144 9.77 2.42 -2.77
C LYS A 144 9.52 3.27 -4.02
N LEU A 145 9.90 2.79 -5.21
CA LEU A 145 9.72 3.52 -6.46
C LEU A 145 8.25 3.86 -6.73
N PHE A 146 7.36 2.87 -6.55
CA PHE A 146 5.93 3.07 -6.77
C PHE A 146 5.27 3.91 -5.66
N ARG A 147 5.76 3.87 -4.42
CA ARG A 147 5.35 4.82 -3.36
C ARG A 147 5.76 6.25 -3.71
N GLU A 148 6.99 6.47 -4.16
CA GLU A 148 7.45 7.79 -4.59
C GLU A 148 6.67 8.31 -5.81
N LEU A 149 6.28 7.41 -6.72
CA LEU A 149 5.38 7.77 -7.81
C LEU A 149 4.01 8.18 -7.26
N ALA A 150 3.42 7.42 -6.34
CA ALA A 150 2.14 7.74 -5.71
C ALA A 150 2.17 9.12 -5.01
N VAL A 151 3.24 9.41 -4.26
CA VAL A 151 3.47 10.76 -3.66
C VAL A 151 3.53 11.83 -4.74
N SER A 152 4.25 11.58 -5.85
CA SER A 152 4.37 12.53 -6.97
C SER A 152 3.05 12.80 -7.69
N LEU A 153 2.12 11.83 -7.64
CA LEU A 153 0.76 11.96 -8.17
C LEU A 153 -0.19 12.65 -7.19
N GLY A 154 0.28 13.03 -5.99
CA GLY A 154 -0.53 13.65 -4.95
C GLY A 154 -1.48 12.68 -4.24
N MET A 155 -1.18 11.38 -4.23
CA MET A 155 -1.96 10.40 -3.47
C MET A 155 -1.68 10.57 -1.98
N PRO A 156 -2.70 10.91 -1.18
CA PRO A 156 -2.50 11.14 0.25
C PRO A 156 -2.21 9.83 0.98
N TYR A 157 -1.60 9.96 2.16
CA TYR A 157 -1.37 8.85 3.08
C TYR A 157 -0.52 7.70 2.51
N THR A 158 0.29 7.98 1.49
CA THR A 158 1.30 6.99 1.04
C THR A 158 2.33 6.84 2.16
N PRO A 159 2.51 5.63 2.73
CA PRO A 159 3.39 5.43 3.86
C PRO A 159 4.83 5.84 3.57
N ALA A 160 5.43 6.54 4.51
CA ALA A 160 6.86 6.85 4.47
C ALA A 160 7.69 5.57 4.45
N ALA A 161 8.73 5.54 3.62
CA ALA A 161 9.62 4.39 3.54
C ALA A 161 11.01 4.81 3.07
N ASP A 162 12.05 4.17 3.66
CA ASP A 162 13.42 4.28 3.17
C ASP A 162 14.20 2.98 3.40
N TRP A 163 15.33 2.84 2.70
CA TRP A 163 16.19 1.67 2.84
C TRP A 163 17.15 1.81 4.00
N GLU A 164 17.33 0.70 4.75
CA GLU A 164 18.25 0.61 5.85
C GLU A 164 18.99 -0.72 5.86
N ASP A 165 20.22 -0.70 6.34
CA ASP A 165 20.98 -1.91 6.63
C ASP A 165 20.61 -2.43 8.03
N LEU A 166 20.04 -3.64 8.11
CA LEU A 166 19.56 -4.23 9.34
C LEU A 166 20.63 -5.08 10.03
N TYR A 167 20.84 -4.82 11.31
CA TYR A 167 21.58 -5.67 12.24
C TYR A 167 20.64 -6.19 13.31
N TYR A 168 20.58 -7.50 13.49
CA TYR A 168 19.74 -8.12 14.52
C TYR A 168 20.59 -9.02 15.42
N ASP A 169 20.59 -8.73 16.73
CA ASP A 169 21.45 -9.37 17.73
C ASP A 169 22.94 -9.38 17.31
N GLY A 170 23.41 -8.24 16.80
CA GLY A 170 24.80 -8.06 16.36
C GLY A 170 25.15 -8.70 15.01
N VAL A 171 24.19 -9.29 14.31
CA VAL A 171 24.39 -9.95 13.01
C VAL A 171 23.75 -9.14 11.89
N TYR A 172 24.53 -8.80 10.86
CA TYR A 172 24.02 -8.17 9.65
C TYR A 172 22.98 -9.07 8.95
N ARG A 173 21.85 -8.48 8.58
CA ARG A 173 20.70 -9.20 7.99
C ARG A 173 20.37 -8.76 6.58
N GLY A 174 21.15 -7.86 6.01
CA GLY A 174 20.92 -7.30 4.68
C GLY A 174 20.16 -5.99 4.70
N THR A 175 19.84 -5.50 3.52
CA THR A 175 19.11 -4.26 3.29
C THR A 175 17.61 -4.53 3.37
N TYR A 176 16.88 -3.69 4.09
CA TYR A 176 15.44 -3.73 4.26
C TYR A 176 14.82 -2.41 3.81
N LEU A 177 13.63 -2.47 3.23
CA LEU A 177 12.79 -1.28 3.10
C LEU A 177 12.03 -1.11 4.42
N VAL A 178 12.39 -0.08 5.17
CA VAL A 178 11.70 0.29 6.41
C VAL A 178 10.53 1.18 6.05
N SER A 179 9.33 0.73 6.33
CA SER A 179 8.09 1.40 5.94
C SER A 179 7.19 1.62 7.13
N GLU A 180 6.61 2.81 7.23
CA GLU A 180 5.47 3.00 8.12
C GLU A 180 4.36 2.00 7.78
N THR A 181 3.74 1.42 8.82
CA THR A 181 2.62 0.49 8.62
C THR A 181 1.35 1.26 8.32
N ASN A 182 0.62 0.86 7.29
CA ASN A 182 -0.71 1.41 7.00
C ASN A 182 -1.61 1.29 8.24
N ALA A 183 -1.88 2.42 8.88
CA ALA A 183 -2.75 2.51 10.05
C ALA A 183 -3.51 3.84 10.06
N VAL A 184 -4.66 3.87 10.69
CA VAL A 184 -5.38 5.13 10.92
C VAL A 184 -4.72 5.86 12.08
N GLY A 185 -4.36 7.12 11.84
CA GLY A 185 -3.71 7.98 12.83
C GLY A 185 -3.10 9.21 12.19
N SER A 186 -2.61 10.13 13.00
CA SER A 186 -2.06 11.42 12.55
C SER A 186 -0.76 11.29 11.73
N THR A 187 -0.06 10.18 11.85
CA THR A 187 1.16 9.90 11.08
C THR A 187 0.93 8.97 9.89
N GLY A 188 -0.23 8.30 9.83
CA GLY A 188 -0.61 7.41 8.74
C GLY A 188 -1.80 7.95 7.95
N VAL A 189 -2.87 7.16 7.85
CA VAL A 189 -4.13 7.56 7.24
C VAL A 189 -4.88 8.48 8.22
N ASP A 190 -4.73 9.78 8.05
CA ASP A 190 -5.30 10.81 8.96
C ASP A 190 -6.79 11.02 8.66
N ILE A 191 -7.60 10.11 9.16
CA ILE A 191 -9.06 10.13 9.13
C ILE A 191 -9.62 9.93 10.53
N THR A 192 -10.91 10.01 10.69
CA THR A 192 -11.61 9.82 11.99
C THR A 192 -11.08 8.59 12.72
N GLY A 193 -10.57 8.78 13.93
CA GLY A 193 -10.02 7.73 14.79
C GLY A 193 -11.10 6.87 15.42
N MET A 194 -11.67 5.94 14.69
CA MET A 194 -12.75 5.08 15.18
C MET A 194 -12.30 4.14 16.31
N GLU A 195 -11.04 3.68 16.32
CA GLU A 195 -10.49 2.90 17.44
C GLU A 195 -10.55 3.69 18.75
N THR A 196 -10.18 4.97 18.71
CA THR A 196 -10.28 5.88 19.87
C THR A 196 -11.73 6.08 20.30
N ALA A 197 -12.64 6.23 19.34
CA ALA A 197 -14.07 6.38 19.62
C ALA A 197 -14.66 5.11 20.25
N TYR A 198 -14.30 3.90 19.75
CA TYR A 198 -14.69 2.65 20.41
C TYR A 198 -14.10 2.50 21.80
N ALA A 199 -12.83 2.84 22.00
CA ALA A 199 -12.18 2.77 23.31
C ALA A 199 -12.90 3.69 24.34
N ALA A 200 -13.32 4.88 23.91
CA ALA A 200 -14.02 5.83 24.79
C ALA A 200 -15.39 5.31 25.28
N VAL A 201 -16.16 4.63 24.43
CA VAL A 201 -17.51 4.14 24.80
C VAL A 201 -17.50 2.72 25.36
N ASN A 202 -16.36 2.02 25.30
CA ASN A 202 -16.18 0.66 25.81
C ASN A 202 -15.04 0.55 26.84
N ALA A 203 -14.73 1.65 27.55
CA ALA A 203 -13.63 1.70 28.54
C ALA A 203 -13.74 0.62 29.64
N ASP A 204 -14.96 0.26 30.03
CA ASP A 204 -15.25 -0.74 31.04
C ASP A 204 -15.53 -2.14 30.44
N TYR A 205 -15.31 -2.35 29.14
CA TYR A 205 -15.54 -3.64 28.51
C TYR A 205 -14.53 -4.69 29.00
N GLY A 206 -14.98 -5.55 29.87
CA GLY A 206 -14.15 -6.63 30.46
C GLY A 206 -14.40 -8.01 29.85
N GLY A 207 -15.12 -8.08 28.72
CA GLY A 207 -15.40 -9.33 28.03
C GLY A 207 -14.32 -9.73 27.02
N ASP A 208 -14.31 -11.00 26.64
CA ASP A 208 -13.48 -11.49 25.55
C ASP A 208 -13.97 -10.91 24.22
N MET A 209 -13.04 -10.57 23.32
CA MET A 209 -13.34 -10.11 21.97
C MET A 209 -13.84 -11.28 21.12
N ILE A 210 -15.15 -11.50 21.11
CA ILE A 210 -15.79 -12.64 20.43
C ILE A 210 -16.21 -12.19 19.03
N THR A 211 -15.68 -12.86 18.02
CA THR A 211 -16.12 -12.67 16.63
C THR A 211 -17.46 -13.36 16.40
N ALA A 212 -18.43 -12.61 15.91
CA ALA A 212 -19.74 -13.10 15.48
C ALA A 212 -19.95 -12.80 13.98
N ALA A 213 -20.95 -13.43 13.38
CA ALA A 213 -21.34 -13.20 11.99
C ALA A 213 -22.81 -12.81 11.90
N ALA A 214 -23.11 -11.94 10.92
CA ALA A 214 -24.48 -11.54 10.58
C ALA A 214 -24.59 -11.32 9.07
N GLU A 215 -25.80 -11.08 8.60
CA GLU A 215 -26.05 -10.68 7.22
C GLU A 215 -26.47 -9.20 7.17
N ASN A 216 -25.95 -8.47 6.18
CA ASN A 216 -26.39 -7.11 5.89
C ASN A 216 -27.71 -7.10 5.08
N ARG A 217 -28.24 -5.92 4.78
CA ARG A 217 -29.50 -5.77 4.05
C ARG A 217 -29.51 -6.42 2.65
N TYR A 218 -28.33 -6.64 2.06
CA TYR A 218 -28.17 -7.33 0.77
C TYR A 218 -28.01 -8.86 0.92
N GLY A 219 -28.19 -9.41 2.13
CA GLY A 219 -27.99 -10.84 2.42
C GLY A 219 -26.55 -11.29 2.31
N ARG A 220 -25.58 -10.39 2.59
CA ARG A 220 -24.15 -10.69 2.55
C ARG A 220 -23.60 -10.83 3.94
N THR A 221 -22.84 -11.89 4.15
CA THR A 221 -22.23 -12.19 5.45
C THR A 221 -21.13 -11.20 5.75
N TYR A 222 -21.15 -10.65 6.96
CA TYR A 222 -20.05 -9.91 7.57
C TYR A 222 -19.74 -10.43 8.96
N ARG A 223 -18.51 -10.20 9.41
CA ARG A 223 -18.04 -10.56 10.76
C ARG A 223 -17.79 -9.28 11.54
N TYR A 224 -18.09 -9.33 12.83
CA TYR A 224 -18.00 -8.21 13.76
C TYR A 224 -17.62 -8.69 15.15
N THR A 225 -17.15 -7.77 16.00
CA THR A 225 -16.89 -8.03 17.40
C THR A 225 -18.17 -7.87 18.22
N ALA A 226 -18.64 -8.96 18.83
CA ALA A 226 -19.88 -8.96 19.60
C ALA A 226 -19.70 -8.26 20.95
N GLY A 227 -20.77 -7.64 21.43
CA GLY A 227 -20.83 -7.03 22.76
C GLY A 227 -20.27 -5.60 22.85
N LEU A 228 -19.74 -5.06 21.79
CA LEU A 228 -19.29 -3.66 21.76
C LEU A 228 -20.49 -2.69 21.69
N THR A 229 -20.37 -1.58 22.42
CA THR A 229 -21.22 -0.40 22.26
C THR A 229 -20.69 0.41 21.06
N GLU A 230 -21.60 0.79 20.16
CA GLU A 230 -21.25 1.59 18.98
C GLU A 230 -20.92 3.03 19.35
N PRO A 231 -19.91 3.65 18.71
CA PRO A 231 -19.74 5.10 18.76
C PRO A 231 -20.95 5.84 18.14
N ALA A 232 -21.11 7.11 18.46
CA ALA A 232 -22.22 7.92 17.95
C ALA A 232 -22.18 8.13 16.43
N ASP A 233 -20.99 8.18 15.83
CA ASP A 233 -20.78 8.25 14.39
C ASP A 233 -19.98 7.02 13.92
N ILE A 234 -20.62 6.23 13.07
CA ILE A 234 -20.05 5.04 12.46
C ILE A 234 -19.86 5.21 10.94
N THR A 235 -19.96 6.44 10.43
CA THR A 235 -19.95 6.69 8.99
C THR A 235 -18.55 6.75 8.36
N GLY A 236 -17.48 6.67 9.16
CA GLY A 236 -16.09 6.71 8.69
C GLY A 236 -15.09 6.22 9.71
N GLY A 237 -13.81 6.43 9.42
CA GLY A 237 -12.70 5.89 10.21
C GLY A 237 -12.31 4.48 9.79
N TYR A 238 -12.65 4.08 8.57
CA TYR A 238 -12.36 2.74 8.06
C TYR A 238 -11.14 2.73 7.16
N LEU A 239 -10.26 1.76 7.41
CA LEU A 239 -9.23 1.32 6.48
C LEU A 239 -9.57 -0.12 6.08
N LEU A 240 -9.78 -0.35 4.78
CA LEU A 240 -10.17 -1.62 4.20
C LEU A 240 -9.04 -2.16 3.35
N ALA A 241 -8.79 -3.46 3.40
CA ALA A 241 -7.92 -4.14 2.47
C ALA A 241 -8.61 -5.35 1.87
N ARG A 242 -8.43 -5.53 0.57
CA ARG A 242 -8.83 -6.77 -0.08
C ARG A 242 -7.98 -7.92 0.46
N SER A 243 -8.58 -9.07 0.62
CA SER A 243 -7.94 -10.25 1.18
C SER A 243 -8.24 -11.48 0.32
N ASP A 244 -7.39 -12.50 0.42
CA ASP A 244 -7.73 -13.82 -0.07
C ASP A 244 -8.97 -14.35 0.67
N THR A 245 -9.95 -14.86 -0.09
CA THR A 245 -11.21 -15.38 0.45
C THR A 245 -11.03 -16.52 1.45
N ALA A 246 -9.99 -17.33 1.31
CA ALA A 246 -9.69 -18.42 2.24
C ALA A 246 -9.17 -17.88 3.59
N LYS A 247 -8.25 -16.92 3.55
CA LYS A 247 -7.67 -16.28 4.73
C LYS A 247 -8.66 -15.35 5.42
N ALA A 248 -9.44 -14.58 4.66
CA ALA A 248 -10.47 -13.70 5.21
C ALA A 248 -11.57 -14.46 5.97
N LYS A 249 -11.81 -15.72 5.62
CA LYS A 249 -12.82 -16.55 6.31
C LYS A 249 -12.32 -17.08 7.66
N GLN A 250 -11.02 -17.13 7.89
CA GLN A 250 -10.44 -17.78 9.08
C GLN A 250 -9.88 -16.79 10.11
N ASP A 251 -9.21 -15.71 9.67
CA ASP A 251 -8.31 -14.95 10.55
C ASP A 251 -8.77 -13.53 10.89
N ALA A 252 -9.67 -12.91 10.12
CA ALA A 252 -10.08 -11.53 10.38
C ALA A 252 -11.23 -11.46 11.40
N ALA A 253 -11.03 -10.73 12.49
CA ALA A 253 -12.08 -10.43 13.45
C ALA A 253 -13.23 -9.64 12.80
N ASN A 254 -12.90 -8.76 11.85
CA ASN A 254 -13.85 -7.93 11.12
C ASN A 254 -13.61 -8.06 9.62
N GLY A 255 -14.67 -8.30 8.86
CA GLY A 255 -14.57 -8.41 7.42
C GLY A 255 -15.90 -8.80 6.79
N PHE A 256 -15.99 -8.68 5.47
CA PHE A 256 -17.19 -9.03 4.70
C PHE A 256 -16.83 -9.58 3.32
N VAL A 257 -17.80 -10.26 2.70
CA VAL A 257 -17.67 -10.76 1.34
C VAL A 257 -18.77 -10.15 0.50
N THR A 258 -18.39 -9.53 -0.63
CA THR A 258 -19.32 -8.88 -1.54
C THR A 258 -20.14 -9.88 -2.37
N ALA A 259 -21.13 -9.38 -3.10
CA ALA A 259 -21.93 -10.18 -4.02
C ALA A 259 -21.10 -10.87 -5.11
N ARG A 260 -19.95 -10.30 -5.47
CA ARG A 260 -19.04 -10.84 -6.48
C ARG A 260 -17.90 -11.66 -5.90
N GLY A 261 -18.02 -12.00 -4.59
CA GLY A 261 -17.08 -12.88 -3.92
C GLY A 261 -15.76 -12.19 -3.52
N CYS A 262 -15.70 -10.86 -3.60
CA CYS A 262 -14.53 -10.13 -3.09
C CYS A 262 -14.57 -10.10 -1.56
N ALA A 263 -13.52 -10.57 -0.94
CA ALA A 263 -13.34 -10.49 0.51
C ALA A 263 -12.62 -9.20 0.88
N MET A 264 -13.19 -8.46 1.82
CA MET A 264 -12.64 -7.22 2.38
C MET A 264 -12.44 -7.38 3.88
N ASN A 265 -11.25 -7.08 4.35
CA ASN A 265 -10.94 -6.99 5.77
C ASN A 265 -10.95 -5.52 6.20
N VAL A 266 -11.53 -5.25 7.36
CA VAL A 266 -11.41 -3.96 8.04
C VAL A 266 -10.12 -4.00 8.87
N GLN A 267 -9.09 -3.28 8.44
CA GLN A 267 -7.81 -3.18 9.12
C GLN A 267 -7.86 -2.18 10.28
N SER A 268 -8.65 -1.11 10.09
CA SER A 268 -9.01 -0.16 11.15
C SER A 268 -10.50 0.17 11.04
N PRO A 269 -11.22 0.18 12.17
CA PRO A 269 -10.77 -0.18 13.52
C PRO A 269 -10.50 -1.69 13.66
N ALA A 270 -9.54 -2.06 14.53
CA ALA A 270 -9.18 -3.46 14.77
C ALA A 270 -10.35 -4.28 15.34
N TRP A 271 -11.25 -3.62 16.06
CA TRP A 271 -12.51 -4.18 16.55
C TRP A 271 -13.66 -3.28 16.08
N CYS A 272 -14.65 -3.89 15.48
CA CYS A 272 -15.78 -3.19 14.89
C CYS A 272 -17.07 -3.87 15.33
N GLY A 273 -17.99 -3.11 15.86
CA GLY A 273 -19.28 -3.59 16.31
C GLY A 273 -20.22 -3.95 15.14
N ARG A 274 -21.41 -4.41 15.47
CA ARG A 274 -22.36 -4.94 14.50
C ARG A 274 -22.84 -3.90 13.51
N ASP A 275 -23.24 -2.72 13.99
CA ASP A 275 -23.88 -1.71 13.16
C ASP A 275 -22.85 -1.00 12.27
N ALA A 276 -21.63 -0.77 12.76
CA ALA A 276 -20.53 -0.24 11.99
C ALA A 276 -20.10 -1.20 10.86
N MET A 277 -20.02 -2.50 11.14
CA MET A 277 -19.73 -3.51 10.11
C MET A 277 -20.86 -3.66 9.10
N ALA A 278 -22.13 -3.59 9.52
CA ALA A 278 -23.25 -3.55 8.61
C ALA A 278 -23.14 -2.33 7.69
N TYR A 279 -22.91 -1.14 8.24
CA TYR A 279 -22.77 0.12 7.50
C TYR A 279 -21.70 0.02 6.41
N ILE A 280 -20.46 -0.33 6.79
CA ILE A 280 -19.35 -0.33 5.82
C ILE A 280 -19.50 -1.42 4.76
N SER A 281 -20.02 -2.59 5.12
CA SER A 281 -20.28 -3.67 4.16
C SER A 281 -21.38 -3.30 3.15
N GLU A 282 -22.43 -2.60 3.60
CA GLU A 282 -23.51 -2.10 2.75
C GLU A 282 -23.07 -0.96 1.84
N TYR A 283 -22.26 -0.05 2.37
CA TYR A 283 -21.70 1.07 1.60
C TYR A 283 -20.81 0.55 0.46
N TYR A 284 -19.92 -0.38 0.78
CA TYR A 284 -19.03 -0.99 -0.22
C TYR A 284 -19.81 -1.82 -1.25
N GLN A 285 -20.83 -2.58 -0.82
CA GLN A 285 -21.68 -3.33 -1.73
C GLN A 285 -22.43 -2.40 -2.69
N ALA A 286 -22.96 -1.27 -2.19
CA ALA A 286 -23.65 -0.30 -3.04
C ALA A 286 -22.69 0.35 -4.07
N PHE A 287 -21.44 0.58 -3.71
CA PHE A 287 -20.38 1.00 -4.62
C PHE A 287 -20.11 -0.06 -5.69
N GLU A 288 -19.89 -1.31 -5.28
CA GLU A 288 -19.66 -2.43 -6.21
C GLU A 288 -20.83 -2.58 -7.18
N ASP A 289 -22.07 -2.52 -6.70
CA ASP A 289 -23.27 -2.62 -7.52
C ASP A 289 -23.38 -1.46 -8.53
N ALA A 290 -22.95 -0.25 -8.16
CA ALA A 290 -22.88 0.87 -9.11
C ALA A 290 -21.87 0.60 -10.24
N VAL A 291 -20.66 0.11 -9.90
CA VAL A 291 -19.61 -0.20 -10.88
C VAL A 291 -20.06 -1.26 -11.89
N TYR A 292 -20.76 -2.29 -11.41
CA TYR A 292 -21.19 -3.41 -12.26
C TYR A 292 -22.60 -3.25 -12.86
N ALA A 293 -23.26 -2.12 -12.62
CA ALA A 293 -24.59 -1.87 -13.15
C ALA A 293 -24.58 -1.79 -14.68
N GLN A 294 -25.56 -2.46 -15.31
CA GLN A 294 -25.74 -2.46 -16.76
C GLN A 294 -27.15 -1.99 -17.13
N ASP A 295 -27.29 -1.38 -18.30
CA ASP A 295 -28.57 -1.10 -18.91
C ASP A 295 -29.16 -2.36 -19.59
N ALA A 296 -30.38 -2.24 -20.18
CA ALA A 296 -31.05 -3.33 -20.86
C ALA A 296 -30.30 -3.84 -22.11
N ALA A 297 -29.36 -3.07 -22.65
CA ALA A 297 -28.48 -3.43 -23.77
C ALA A 297 -27.17 -4.08 -23.32
N GLY A 298 -26.91 -4.16 -21.99
CA GLY A 298 -25.68 -4.71 -21.42
C GLY A 298 -24.53 -3.71 -21.31
N ASN A 299 -24.76 -2.42 -21.54
CA ASN A 299 -23.73 -1.40 -21.38
C ASN A 299 -23.57 -1.04 -19.91
N TYR A 300 -22.34 -0.94 -19.45
CA TYR A 300 -22.03 -0.51 -18.09
C TYR A 300 -22.37 0.97 -17.90
N THR A 301 -23.18 1.27 -16.89
CA THR A 301 -23.70 2.61 -16.63
C THR A 301 -23.00 3.32 -15.47
N GLY A 302 -22.34 2.56 -14.61
CA GLY A 302 -21.78 3.07 -13.37
C GLY A 302 -22.80 3.60 -12.37
N TYR A 303 -24.09 3.26 -12.52
CA TYR A 303 -25.21 3.83 -11.78
C TYR A 303 -26.01 2.77 -11.03
N ASN A 304 -26.03 2.86 -9.70
CA ASN A 304 -26.85 2.00 -8.85
C ASN A 304 -28.31 2.52 -8.81
N ALA A 305 -29.22 1.80 -9.44
CA ALA A 305 -30.64 2.20 -9.54
C ALA A 305 -31.38 2.12 -8.20
N GLU A 306 -30.96 1.27 -7.26
CA GLU A 306 -31.56 1.13 -5.93
C GLU A 306 -31.31 2.39 -5.08
N THR A 307 -30.09 2.88 -5.08
CA THR A 307 -29.67 4.02 -4.26
C THR A 307 -29.75 5.35 -5.00
N GLY A 308 -29.83 5.33 -6.32
CA GLY A 308 -29.87 6.52 -7.15
C GLY A 308 -28.54 7.25 -7.29
N LYS A 309 -27.39 6.54 -7.12
CA LYS A 309 -26.06 7.12 -7.14
C LYS A 309 -25.16 6.48 -8.18
N TYR A 310 -24.23 7.27 -8.72
CA TYR A 310 -23.14 6.78 -9.54
C TYR A 310 -21.98 6.27 -8.66
N TYR A 311 -21.10 5.42 -9.22
CA TYR A 311 -19.92 4.88 -8.53
C TYR A 311 -19.01 5.97 -7.95
N TYR A 312 -18.84 7.11 -8.64
CA TYR A 312 -18.05 8.25 -8.18
C TYR A 312 -18.74 9.09 -7.08
N GLU A 313 -19.98 8.78 -6.72
CA GLU A 313 -20.69 9.32 -5.55
C GLU A 313 -20.50 8.43 -4.31
N TYR A 314 -19.77 7.30 -4.45
CA TYR A 314 -19.34 6.43 -3.38
C TYR A 314 -17.83 6.44 -3.20
N CYS A 315 -17.09 6.47 -4.30
CA CYS A 315 -15.63 6.43 -4.29
C CYS A 315 -15.07 7.59 -5.13
N ASP A 316 -14.02 8.23 -4.63
CA ASP A 316 -13.36 9.32 -5.35
C ASP A 316 -12.82 8.84 -6.70
N LEU A 317 -13.22 9.53 -7.76
CA LEU A 317 -12.84 9.16 -9.12
C LEU A 317 -11.34 9.28 -9.37
N THR A 318 -10.73 10.34 -8.84
CA THR A 318 -9.29 10.60 -9.06
C THR A 318 -8.45 9.50 -8.42
N SER A 319 -8.77 9.10 -7.19
CA SER A 319 -8.05 8.02 -6.51
C SER A 319 -8.17 6.67 -7.22
N LEU A 320 -9.36 6.35 -7.77
CA LEU A 320 -9.56 5.16 -8.60
C LEU A 320 -8.70 5.17 -9.86
N VAL A 321 -8.63 6.31 -10.55
CA VAL A 321 -7.81 6.48 -11.77
C VAL A 321 -6.33 6.38 -11.43
N GLN A 322 -5.88 6.99 -10.34
CA GLN A 322 -4.48 6.97 -9.89
C GLN A 322 -4.03 5.54 -9.57
N VAL A 323 -4.78 4.83 -8.73
CA VAL A 323 -4.46 3.43 -8.38
C VAL A 323 -4.47 2.55 -9.62
N TYR A 324 -5.46 2.72 -10.50
CA TYR A 324 -5.52 1.97 -11.76
C TYR A 324 -4.28 2.17 -12.62
N LEU A 325 -3.90 3.42 -12.90
CA LEU A 325 -2.74 3.72 -13.75
C LEU A 325 -1.42 3.28 -13.12
N LEU A 326 -1.32 3.39 -11.78
CA LEU A 326 -0.15 2.94 -11.04
C LEU A 326 0.01 1.41 -11.15
N GLN A 327 -1.06 0.65 -10.93
CA GLN A 327 -1.06 -0.81 -11.10
C GLN A 327 -0.81 -1.22 -12.56
N ARG A 328 -1.34 -0.45 -13.50
CA ARG A 328 -1.15 -0.65 -14.93
C ARG A 328 0.32 -0.46 -15.35
N LEU A 329 0.99 0.55 -14.78
CA LEU A 329 2.43 0.77 -14.99
C LEU A 329 3.26 -0.31 -14.32
N ALA A 330 2.96 -0.63 -13.08
CA ALA A 330 3.67 -1.63 -12.28
C ALA A 330 3.57 -3.04 -12.88
N ALA A 331 2.45 -3.34 -13.55
CA ALA A 331 2.12 -4.68 -14.05
C ALA A 331 2.30 -5.77 -12.97
N ASP A 332 1.94 -5.44 -11.73
CA ASP A 332 2.08 -6.30 -10.58
C ASP A 332 1.03 -7.41 -10.60
N ALA A 333 1.47 -8.65 -10.78
CA ALA A 333 0.59 -9.81 -10.84
C ALA A 333 -0.18 -10.06 -9.52
N CYS A 334 0.37 -9.65 -8.37
CA CYS A 334 -0.29 -9.76 -7.06
C CYS A 334 -1.29 -8.62 -6.80
N ALA A 335 -1.06 -7.42 -7.32
CA ALA A 335 -2.00 -6.30 -7.20
C ALA A 335 -3.39 -6.64 -7.76
N VAL A 336 -3.45 -7.56 -8.72
CA VAL A 336 -4.67 -8.14 -9.29
C VAL A 336 -5.52 -8.85 -8.24
N GLY A 337 -4.90 -9.38 -7.20
CA GLY A 337 -5.54 -10.24 -6.22
C GLY A 337 -5.73 -9.65 -4.83
N VAL A 338 -4.76 -8.92 -4.28
CA VAL A 338 -4.67 -8.68 -2.84
C VAL A 338 -4.36 -7.22 -2.46
N SER A 339 -3.66 -6.47 -3.28
CA SER A 339 -3.10 -5.15 -2.89
C SER A 339 -4.04 -3.96 -3.11
N LEU A 340 -5.37 -4.17 -3.13
CA LEU A 340 -6.35 -3.09 -3.26
C LEU A 340 -6.86 -2.68 -1.87
N SER A 341 -6.48 -1.49 -1.44
CA SER A 341 -6.93 -0.89 -0.19
C SER A 341 -7.85 0.30 -0.45
N PHE A 342 -8.71 0.59 0.53
CA PHE A 342 -9.58 1.76 0.53
C PHE A 342 -9.61 2.35 1.94
N TYR A 343 -9.76 3.67 2.02
CA TYR A 343 -10.07 4.32 3.28
C TYR A 343 -11.32 5.20 3.14
N LYS A 344 -12.00 5.42 4.24
CA LYS A 344 -13.23 6.22 4.27
C LYS A 344 -13.30 7.03 5.56
N ASP A 345 -13.31 8.34 5.43
CA ASP A 345 -13.55 9.24 6.56
C ASP A 345 -15.04 9.43 6.85
N ALA A 346 -15.36 9.99 8.02
CA ALA A 346 -16.72 10.26 8.47
C ALA A 346 -17.46 11.17 7.47
N GLY A 347 -18.64 10.76 7.04
CA GLY A 347 -19.44 11.47 6.04
C GLY A 347 -18.81 11.57 4.65
N GLY A 348 -17.57 11.11 4.45
CA GLY A 348 -16.83 11.18 3.19
C GLY A 348 -17.10 10.04 2.22
N LEU A 349 -16.41 10.08 1.08
CA LEU A 349 -16.37 9.01 0.09
C LEU A 349 -15.35 7.93 0.50
N LEU A 350 -15.38 6.79 -0.18
CA LEU A 350 -14.23 5.89 -0.26
C LEU A 350 -13.13 6.55 -1.11
N TYR A 351 -11.88 6.28 -0.76
CA TYR A 351 -10.71 6.58 -1.56
C TYR A 351 -9.92 5.31 -1.79
N ALA A 352 -9.51 5.06 -3.02
CA ALA A 352 -8.61 3.96 -3.35
C ALA A 352 -7.19 4.32 -2.89
N GLY A 353 -6.55 3.41 -2.16
CA GLY A 353 -5.26 3.60 -1.51
C GLY A 353 -5.34 3.36 0.01
N PRO A 354 -4.26 3.60 0.76
CA PRO A 354 -2.93 3.99 0.30
C PRO A 354 -2.21 2.89 -0.49
N VAL A 355 -1.21 3.28 -1.29
CA VAL A 355 -0.40 2.35 -2.09
C VAL A 355 0.63 1.67 -1.20
N SER A 356 0.70 0.35 -1.27
CA SER A 356 1.68 -0.48 -0.58
C SER A 356 1.78 -1.84 -1.25
N ASP A 357 2.79 -2.63 -0.88
CA ASP A 357 2.97 -4.02 -1.33
C ASP A 357 3.14 -4.13 -2.87
N MET A 358 4.11 -3.38 -3.39
CA MET A 358 4.46 -3.34 -4.82
C MET A 358 5.71 -4.16 -5.13
N GLU A 359 6.07 -5.12 -4.28
CA GLU A 359 7.30 -5.91 -4.39
C GLU A 359 7.36 -6.72 -5.70
N LEU A 360 6.22 -7.19 -6.21
CA LEU A 360 6.13 -7.96 -7.45
C LEU A 360 5.92 -7.11 -8.72
N ALA A 361 6.11 -5.79 -8.62
CA ALA A 361 6.06 -4.91 -9.78
C ALA A 361 7.21 -5.22 -10.77
N CYS A 362 7.02 -4.88 -12.04
CA CYS A 362 8.05 -4.90 -13.09
C CYS A 362 8.68 -6.27 -13.41
N GLY A 363 8.10 -7.40 -12.97
CA GLY A 363 8.81 -8.68 -13.01
C GLY A 363 8.27 -9.75 -13.95
N ASP A 364 7.01 -10.08 -13.81
CA ASP A 364 6.49 -11.37 -14.28
C ASP A 364 5.83 -11.33 -15.65
N ILE A 365 5.52 -10.15 -16.18
CA ILE A 365 4.87 -9.99 -17.49
C ILE A 365 5.67 -9.09 -18.40
N GLY A 366 5.53 -9.31 -19.70
CA GLY A 366 6.20 -8.50 -20.72
C GLY A 366 5.81 -7.01 -20.61
N ALA A 367 6.75 -6.14 -20.92
CA ALA A 367 6.50 -4.69 -20.90
C ALA A 367 5.38 -4.26 -21.87
N ASP A 368 5.11 -5.05 -22.89
CA ASP A 368 4.09 -4.84 -23.92
C ASP A 368 2.79 -5.65 -23.69
N ASP A 369 2.70 -6.40 -22.60
CA ASP A 369 1.47 -7.11 -22.26
C ASP A 369 0.34 -6.16 -21.88
N ASP A 370 -0.86 -6.49 -22.39
CA ASP A 370 -2.10 -5.77 -22.05
C ASP A 370 -2.65 -6.18 -20.68
N PHE A 371 -1.76 -6.12 -19.67
CA PHE A 371 -2.17 -6.30 -18.29
C PHE A 371 -3.14 -5.19 -17.86
N ASP A 372 -4.39 -5.52 -17.65
CA ASP A 372 -5.45 -4.56 -17.33
C ASP A 372 -5.60 -4.23 -15.83
N GLY A 373 -4.58 -4.57 -15.03
CA GLY A 373 -4.54 -4.25 -13.59
C GLY A 373 -5.52 -5.04 -12.74
N GLY A 374 -6.07 -6.15 -13.27
CA GLY A 374 -6.91 -7.03 -12.50
C GLY A 374 -8.38 -7.04 -12.86
N ARG A 375 -8.97 -8.15 -12.55
CA ARG A 375 -10.30 -8.52 -13.04
C ARG A 375 -11.43 -7.95 -12.19
N TYR A 376 -11.17 -7.67 -10.90
CA TYR A 376 -12.17 -7.15 -9.97
C TYR A 376 -12.25 -5.62 -10.05
N LEU A 377 -13.44 -5.06 -10.12
CA LEU A 377 -13.78 -3.64 -10.32
C LEU A 377 -13.24 -3.06 -11.63
N VAL A 378 -11.95 -3.21 -11.92
CA VAL A 378 -11.24 -2.57 -13.04
C VAL A 378 -11.84 -2.95 -14.39
N SER A 379 -12.11 -4.25 -14.63
CA SER A 379 -12.71 -4.69 -15.89
C SER A 379 -14.07 -4.07 -16.16
N ALA A 380 -14.87 -3.82 -15.13
CA ALA A 380 -16.15 -3.15 -15.23
C ALA A 380 -16.02 -1.63 -15.39
N LEU A 381 -15.14 -1.01 -14.59
CA LEU A 381 -14.84 0.43 -14.69
C LEU A 381 -14.37 0.81 -16.09
N LEU A 382 -13.52 0.01 -16.72
CA LEU A 382 -13.05 0.23 -18.09
C LEU A 382 -14.15 0.11 -19.16
N GLN A 383 -15.31 -0.46 -18.85
CA GLN A 383 -16.46 -0.45 -19.75
C GLN A 383 -17.30 0.82 -19.62
N ILE A 384 -17.08 1.63 -18.57
CA ILE A 384 -17.79 2.90 -18.34
C ILE A 384 -17.09 4.01 -19.13
N PRO A 385 -17.75 4.65 -20.12
CA PRO A 385 -17.13 5.66 -20.98
C PRO A 385 -16.51 6.84 -20.20
N GLY A 386 -17.22 7.34 -19.19
CA GLY A 386 -16.73 8.43 -18.34
C GLY A 386 -15.47 8.08 -17.55
N PHE A 387 -15.32 6.82 -17.08
CA PHE A 387 -14.10 6.38 -16.44
C PHE A 387 -12.93 6.28 -17.42
N ARG A 388 -13.16 5.73 -18.63
CA ARG A 388 -12.13 5.66 -19.67
C ARG A 388 -11.64 7.04 -20.09
N ALA A 389 -12.55 8.00 -20.25
CA ALA A 389 -12.18 9.39 -20.54
C ALA A 389 -11.34 10.00 -19.42
N ALA A 390 -11.73 9.78 -18.17
CA ALA A 390 -10.96 10.25 -17.01
C ALA A 390 -9.55 9.65 -16.95
N VAL A 391 -9.41 8.35 -17.24
CA VAL A 391 -8.10 7.66 -17.30
C VAL A 391 -7.21 8.27 -18.40
N GLY A 392 -7.74 8.44 -19.64
CA GLY A 392 -6.98 9.02 -20.75
C GLY A 392 -6.52 10.44 -20.45
N ASN A 393 -7.41 11.27 -19.93
CA ASN A 393 -7.09 12.66 -19.58
C ASN A 393 -6.06 12.74 -18.46
N TYR A 394 -6.24 11.98 -17.37
CA TYR A 394 -5.28 11.97 -16.25
C TYR A 394 -3.90 11.45 -16.67
N TRP A 395 -3.85 10.46 -17.58
CA TRP A 395 -2.61 9.98 -18.18
C TRP A 395 -1.84 11.13 -18.85
N HIS A 396 -2.50 11.92 -19.69
CA HIS A 396 -1.85 13.05 -20.41
C HIS A 396 -1.51 14.22 -19.51
N ASP A 397 -2.44 14.60 -18.64
CA ASP A 397 -2.30 15.83 -17.86
C ASP A 397 -1.29 15.68 -16.71
N THR A 398 -1.14 14.47 -16.16
CA THR A 398 -0.40 14.28 -14.90
C THR A 398 0.51 13.05 -14.92
N PHE A 399 -0.04 11.86 -15.23
CA PHE A 399 0.62 10.59 -14.96
C PHE A 399 1.89 10.38 -15.80
N LEU A 400 1.81 10.62 -17.12
CA LEU A 400 2.92 10.40 -18.04
C LEU A 400 4.17 11.19 -17.65
N VAL A 401 4.01 12.44 -17.24
CA VAL A 401 5.13 13.29 -16.83
C VAL A 401 5.83 12.72 -15.59
N GLN A 402 5.07 12.18 -14.64
CA GLN A 402 5.65 11.58 -13.45
C GLN A 402 6.29 10.21 -13.75
N ALA A 403 5.65 9.39 -14.60
CA ALA A 403 6.19 8.11 -15.02
C ALA A 403 7.53 8.26 -15.77
N GLN A 404 7.66 9.27 -16.64
CA GLN A 404 8.91 9.54 -17.38
C GLN A 404 10.08 9.92 -16.46
N ARG A 405 9.84 10.40 -15.25
CA ARG A 405 10.90 10.70 -14.26
C ARG A 405 11.48 9.44 -13.61
N LEU A 406 10.87 8.30 -13.82
CA LEU A 406 11.35 7.03 -13.26
C LEU A 406 12.56 6.52 -14.03
N VAL A 407 12.64 6.76 -15.34
CA VAL A 407 13.53 6.08 -16.28
C VAL A 407 14.60 6.98 -16.89
N GLY A 408 15.63 6.35 -17.46
CA GLY A 408 16.78 7.01 -18.08
C GLY A 408 17.90 7.36 -17.11
N ASP A 409 19.03 7.87 -17.61
CA ASP A 409 20.28 8.07 -16.84
C ASP A 409 20.11 8.88 -15.54
N GLY A 410 19.22 9.86 -15.52
CA GLY A 410 18.89 10.64 -14.33
C GLY A 410 17.58 10.23 -13.66
N GLY A 411 16.97 9.14 -14.10
CA GLY A 411 15.72 8.61 -13.57
C GLY A 411 15.87 8.02 -12.17
N ARG A 412 14.75 7.88 -11.49
CA ARG A 412 14.74 7.34 -10.11
C ARG A 412 15.24 5.90 -10.03
N VAL A 413 15.02 5.08 -11.06
CA VAL A 413 15.55 3.69 -11.11
C VAL A 413 17.06 3.72 -11.06
N MET A 414 17.71 4.43 -11.98
CA MET A 414 19.16 4.46 -12.06
C MET A 414 19.81 5.14 -10.86
N THR A 415 19.23 6.24 -10.37
CA THR A 415 19.75 6.96 -9.20
C THR A 415 19.55 6.16 -7.91
N GLY A 416 18.40 5.50 -7.73
CA GLY A 416 18.13 4.60 -6.61
C GLY A 416 19.05 3.37 -6.61
N GLY A 417 19.24 2.76 -7.80
CA GLY A 417 20.17 1.64 -7.96
C GLY A 417 21.62 2.02 -7.61
N ALA A 418 22.08 3.18 -8.05
CA ALA A 418 23.40 3.68 -7.67
C ALA A 418 23.53 3.94 -6.16
N HIS A 419 22.46 4.49 -5.55
CA HIS A 419 22.39 4.74 -4.11
C HIS A 419 22.51 3.46 -3.28
N LEU A 420 21.88 2.37 -3.74
CA LEU A 420 21.85 1.08 -3.03
C LEU A 420 23.05 0.16 -3.33
N SER A 421 23.85 0.47 -4.33
CA SER A 421 24.79 -0.49 -4.93
C SER A 421 25.69 -1.23 -3.93
N ALA A 422 26.23 -0.53 -2.93
CA ALA A 422 27.10 -1.13 -1.92
C ALA A 422 26.33 -2.07 -0.98
N SER A 423 25.19 -1.62 -0.45
CA SER A 423 24.34 -2.41 0.44
C SER A 423 23.68 -3.58 -0.29
N ALA A 424 23.27 -3.38 -1.55
CA ALA A 424 22.72 -4.45 -2.39
C ALA A 424 23.74 -5.58 -2.65
N ALA A 425 25.01 -5.24 -2.89
CA ALA A 425 26.06 -6.25 -3.06
C ALA A 425 26.25 -7.10 -1.79
N MET A 426 26.16 -6.49 -0.61
CA MET A 426 26.20 -7.21 0.67
C MET A 426 24.95 -8.05 0.92
N ASN A 427 23.78 -7.48 0.58
CA ASN A 427 22.52 -8.19 0.69
C ASN A 427 22.53 -9.44 -0.19
N ASP A 428 22.98 -9.36 -1.45
CA ASP A 428 23.01 -10.49 -2.38
C ASP A 428 23.96 -11.62 -1.93
N ARG A 429 24.99 -11.32 -1.17
CA ARG A 429 25.85 -12.36 -0.57
C ARG A 429 25.15 -13.19 0.48
N LEU A 430 24.32 -12.56 1.31
CA LEU A 430 23.54 -13.23 2.35
C LEU A 430 22.30 -13.90 1.75
N TRP A 431 21.67 -13.20 0.85
CA TRP A 431 20.39 -13.53 0.26
C TRP A 431 20.51 -13.39 -1.27
N PRO A 432 20.88 -14.44 -1.99
CA PRO A 432 21.18 -14.34 -3.41
C PRO A 432 19.88 -14.18 -4.22
N LEU A 433 19.23 -13.02 -4.12
CA LEU A 433 17.95 -12.69 -4.78
C LEU A 433 18.03 -12.81 -6.30
N ILE A 434 19.19 -12.49 -6.88
CA ILE A 434 19.45 -12.65 -8.31
C ILE A 434 19.36 -14.13 -8.75
N ARG A 435 19.55 -15.06 -7.83
CA ARG A 435 19.59 -16.52 -8.13
C ARG A 435 18.38 -17.27 -7.61
N ALA A 436 17.64 -16.74 -6.67
CA ALA A 436 16.58 -17.43 -5.93
C ALA A 436 15.16 -16.99 -6.30
N GLY A 437 14.98 -15.87 -7.01
CA GLY A 437 13.67 -15.38 -7.43
C GLY A 437 13.03 -16.24 -8.53
N ASP A 438 11.75 -16.11 -8.74
CA ASP A 438 10.98 -16.78 -9.81
C ASP A 438 11.51 -16.44 -11.21
N ARG A 439 12.19 -15.30 -11.34
CA ARG A 439 12.89 -14.90 -12.56
C ARG A 439 14.31 -15.49 -12.59
N ALA A 440 14.55 -16.37 -13.54
CA ALA A 440 15.89 -16.93 -13.78
C ALA A 440 16.79 -15.88 -14.46
N TRP A 441 17.69 -15.27 -13.71
CA TRP A 441 18.72 -14.40 -14.26
C TRP A 441 19.88 -15.21 -14.86
N PRO A 442 20.50 -14.75 -15.96
CA PRO A 442 21.69 -15.38 -16.51
C PRO A 442 22.83 -15.48 -15.50
N ALA A 443 23.69 -16.50 -15.64
CA ALA A 443 24.87 -16.63 -14.79
C ALA A 443 25.80 -15.43 -14.98
N GLY A 444 26.23 -14.82 -13.89
CA GLY A 444 27.09 -13.63 -13.89
C GLY A 444 26.35 -12.29 -13.91
N THR A 445 25.01 -12.31 -13.88
CA THR A 445 24.23 -11.08 -13.68
C THR A 445 24.64 -10.38 -12.40
N THR A 446 24.88 -9.09 -12.49
CA THR A 446 25.22 -8.21 -11.36
C THR A 446 23.98 -7.42 -10.92
N TYR A 447 24.05 -6.80 -9.75
CA TYR A 447 23.01 -5.87 -9.28
C TYR A 447 22.77 -4.73 -10.28
N ALA A 448 23.85 -4.18 -10.85
CA ALA A 448 23.72 -3.11 -11.87
C ALA A 448 22.97 -3.59 -13.12
N ASP A 449 23.15 -4.85 -13.51
CA ASP A 449 22.40 -5.43 -14.65
C ASP A 449 20.91 -5.55 -14.33
N THR A 450 20.53 -5.90 -13.10
CA THR A 450 19.11 -5.97 -12.69
C THR A 450 18.46 -4.60 -12.71
N VAL A 451 19.16 -3.57 -12.24
CA VAL A 451 18.70 -2.17 -12.26
C VAL A 451 18.53 -1.68 -13.70
N ALA A 452 19.50 -1.95 -14.58
CA ALA A 452 19.43 -1.57 -15.99
C ALA A 452 18.28 -2.28 -16.73
N ASP A 453 18.03 -3.55 -16.41
CA ASP A 453 16.90 -4.31 -16.97
C ASP A 453 15.54 -3.72 -16.51
N MET A 454 15.42 -3.34 -15.25
CA MET A 454 14.22 -2.67 -14.73
C MET A 454 13.98 -1.32 -15.44
N ASP A 455 15.02 -0.52 -15.65
CA ASP A 455 14.92 0.76 -16.38
C ASP A 455 14.46 0.54 -17.82
N ALA A 456 15.03 -0.43 -18.50
CA ALA A 456 14.65 -0.80 -19.86
C ALA A 456 13.21 -1.31 -19.94
N TRP A 457 12.79 -2.17 -18.99
CA TRP A 457 11.43 -2.68 -18.90
C TRP A 457 10.41 -1.54 -18.68
N LEU A 458 10.66 -0.66 -17.71
CA LEU A 458 9.78 0.48 -17.45
C LEU A 458 9.73 1.46 -18.62
N THR A 459 10.85 1.69 -19.30
CA THR A 459 10.89 2.52 -20.52
C THR A 459 9.98 1.94 -21.60
N ALA A 460 10.07 0.64 -21.87
CA ALA A 460 9.22 -0.04 -22.82
C ALA A 460 7.74 -0.04 -22.38
N ARG A 461 7.48 -0.23 -21.08
CA ARG A 461 6.13 -0.21 -20.50
C ARG A 461 5.47 1.15 -20.64
N ILE A 462 6.18 2.24 -20.36
CA ILE A 462 5.70 3.61 -20.55
C ILE A 462 5.37 3.87 -22.03
N ALA A 463 6.21 3.40 -22.95
CA ALA A 463 5.97 3.54 -24.38
C ALA A 463 4.72 2.77 -24.83
N HIS A 464 4.52 1.54 -24.34
CA HIS A 464 3.32 0.74 -24.60
C HIS A 464 2.05 1.45 -24.08
N LEU A 465 2.06 1.90 -22.83
CA LEU A 465 0.92 2.60 -22.24
C LEU A 465 0.64 3.95 -22.92
N ARG A 466 1.67 4.66 -23.37
CA ARG A 466 1.51 5.89 -24.17
C ARG A 466 0.76 5.63 -25.48
N ALA A 467 0.96 4.47 -26.10
CA ALA A 467 0.19 4.08 -27.28
C ALA A 467 -1.24 3.68 -26.92
N ALA A 468 -1.44 2.99 -25.79
CA ALA A 468 -2.76 2.58 -25.31
C ALA A 468 -3.65 3.78 -24.90
N TYR A 469 -3.05 4.83 -24.36
CA TYR A 469 -3.72 6.08 -23.96
C TYR A 469 -3.34 7.23 -24.90
N ALA A 470 -3.35 7.01 -26.22
CA ALA A 470 -2.90 7.98 -27.21
C ALA A 470 -3.73 9.27 -27.24
N HIS A 471 -4.99 9.22 -26.80
CA HIS A 471 -5.97 10.28 -27.00
C HIS A 471 -6.48 10.89 -25.69
N THR A 472 -6.69 12.21 -25.73
CA THR A 472 -7.47 12.95 -24.73
C THR A 472 -8.95 12.99 -25.14
N TRP A 473 -9.84 13.20 -24.16
CA TRP A 473 -11.27 13.16 -24.32
C TRP A 473 -11.91 14.47 -23.83
N ASP A 474 -12.97 14.92 -24.48
CA ASP A 474 -13.77 16.04 -23.99
C ASP A 474 -14.53 15.69 -22.69
N ALA A 475 -15.19 16.68 -22.10
CA ALA A 475 -15.98 16.50 -20.87
C ALA A 475 -17.30 15.70 -21.10
N GLY A 476 -17.55 15.29 -22.32
CA GLY A 476 -18.79 14.62 -22.73
C GLY A 476 -19.97 15.58 -22.92
N VAL A 477 -20.55 15.57 -24.11
CA VAL A 477 -21.69 16.41 -24.49
C VAL A 477 -22.97 15.60 -24.31
N VAL A 478 -23.96 16.16 -23.60
CA VAL A 478 -25.29 15.55 -23.50
C VAL A 478 -26.01 15.75 -24.82
N THR A 479 -26.19 14.67 -25.58
CA THR A 479 -26.83 14.68 -26.89
C THR A 479 -28.34 14.38 -26.80
N ARG A 480 -28.76 13.73 -25.70
CA ARG A 480 -30.16 13.53 -25.34
C ARG A 480 -30.32 13.72 -23.84
N GLU A 481 -31.11 14.71 -23.45
CA GLU A 481 -31.40 14.96 -22.05
C GLU A 481 -32.22 13.81 -21.44
N PRO A 482 -31.92 13.41 -20.18
CA PRO A 482 -32.75 12.47 -19.47
C PRO A 482 -34.11 13.13 -19.09
N THR A 483 -35.13 12.31 -19.00
CA THR A 483 -36.43 12.73 -18.43
C THR A 483 -36.68 12.01 -17.10
N CYS A 484 -37.80 12.27 -16.44
CA CYS A 484 -38.16 11.54 -15.21
C CYS A 484 -38.43 10.04 -15.44
N THR A 485 -38.65 9.61 -16.68
CA THR A 485 -38.99 8.23 -17.04
C THR A 485 -38.07 7.61 -18.08
N SER A 486 -37.23 8.40 -18.73
CA SER A 486 -36.30 7.92 -19.75
C SER A 486 -34.85 8.37 -19.50
N THR A 487 -33.93 7.49 -19.84
CA THR A 487 -32.48 7.77 -19.81
C THR A 487 -32.11 8.82 -20.85
N GLY A 488 -31.09 9.60 -20.54
CA GLY A 488 -30.36 10.49 -21.47
C GLY A 488 -29.19 9.80 -22.13
N THR A 489 -28.44 10.56 -22.92
CA THR A 489 -27.22 10.09 -23.60
C THR A 489 -26.17 11.18 -23.56
N ARG A 490 -24.96 10.82 -23.14
CA ARG A 490 -23.76 11.65 -23.21
C ARG A 490 -22.76 11.02 -24.19
N VAL A 491 -22.13 11.83 -25.00
CA VAL A 491 -21.10 11.40 -25.94
C VAL A 491 -19.80 12.10 -25.60
N TYR A 492 -18.76 11.32 -25.37
CA TYR A 492 -17.38 11.80 -25.25
C TYR A 492 -16.71 11.71 -26.63
N THR A 493 -15.94 12.72 -26.99
CA THR A 493 -15.21 12.76 -28.26
C THR A 493 -13.72 12.92 -27.96
N SER A 494 -12.89 12.08 -28.60
CA SER A 494 -11.44 12.21 -28.50
C SER A 494 -10.91 13.30 -29.42
N ASP A 495 -9.67 13.71 -29.18
CA ASP A 495 -8.91 14.64 -30.06
C ASP A 495 -8.70 14.07 -31.48
N ALA A 496 -8.80 12.73 -31.66
CA ALA A 496 -8.79 12.06 -32.97
C ALA A 496 -10.17 11.91 -33.60
N GLY A 497 -11.25 12.35 -32.92
CA GLY A 497 -12.62 12.24 -33.40
C GLY A 497 -13.29 10.89 -33.10
N GLU A 498 -12.68 10.02 -32.32
CA GLU A 498 -13.35 8.80 -31.81
C GLU A 498 -14.45 9.17 -30.83
N THR A 499 -15.48 8.36 -30.73
CA THR A 499 -16.59 8.63 -29.81
C THR A 499 -16.90 7.48 -28.88
N MET A 500 -17.26 7.82 -27.63
CA MET A 500 -17.83 6.89 -26.64
C MET A 500 -19.17 7.41 -26.16
N THR A 501 -20.14 6.52 -26.01
CA THR A 501 -21.51 6.87 -25.60
C THR A 501 -21.81 6.32 -24.21
N GLU A 502 -22.29 7.18 -23.31
CA GLU A 502 -22.69 6.86 -21.95
C GLU A 502 -24.20 7.08 -21.77
N THR A 503 -24.86 6.13 -21.10
CA THR A 503 -26.26 6.27 -20.71
C THR A 503 -26.39 7.08 -19.42
N ILE A 504 -27.13 8.18 -19.45
CA ILE A 504 -27.41 9.03 -18.28
C ILE A 504 -28.71 8.56 -17.62
N ARG A 505 -28.73 8.52 -16.29
CA ARG A 505 -29.93 8.16 -15.50
C ARG A 505 -31.14 9.07 -15.80
N PRO A 506 -32.37 8.57 -15.62
CA PRO A 506 -33.56 9.42 -15.55
C PRO A 506 -33.41 10.44 -14.41
N GLU A 507 -33.76 11.70 -14.65
CA GLU A 507 -33.81 12.71 -13.58
C GLU A 507 -35.10 12.54 -12.77
N PRO A 508 -35.00 12.35 -11.42
CA PRO A 508 -36.22 12.37 -10.59
C PRO A 508 -36.87 13.74 -10.73
N THR A 509 -38.18 13.78 -10.88
CA THR A 509 -38.98 15.02 -10.87
C THR A 509 -38.65 15.80 -9.61
N ARG A 510 -37.93 16.93 -9.73
CA ARG A 510 -37.82 17.87 -8.62
C ARG A 510 -39.23 18.20 -8.16
N PRO A 511 -39.59 17.99 -6.88
CA PRO A 511 -40.89 18.43 -6.40
C PRO A 511 -41.00 19.92 -6.72
N ARG A 512 -42.03 20.29 -7.46
CA ARG A 512 -42.32 21.71 -7.74
C ARG A 512 -42.32 22.40 -6.40
N ARG A 513 -41.33 23.31 -6.18
CA ARG A 513 -41.41 24.23 -5.04
C ARG A 513 -42.80 24.86 -5.13
N SER A 514 -43.69 24.47 -4.20
CA SER A 514 -44.96 25.12 -4.02
C SER A 514 -44.68 26.60 -3.90
N ARG A 515 -45.23 27.42 -4.79
CA ARG A 515 -45.13 28.87 -4.65
C ARG A 515 -45.58 29.21 -3.23
N PRO A 516 -44.82 29.98 -2.48
CA PRO A 516 -45.25 30.42 -1.15
C PRO A 516 -46.63 31.07 -1.34
N TRP A 517 -47.60 30.56 -0.59
CA TRP A 517 -48.96 31.10 -0.57
C TRP A 517 -48.83 32.59 -0.25
N ARG A 518 -49.31 33.47 -1.18
CA ARG A 518 -49.49 34.90 -0.93
C ARG A 518 -50.92 35.12 -0.45
N PRO A 519 -51.14 35.70 0.73
CA PRO A 519 -52.50 36.07 1.13
C PRO A 519 -53.08 37.10 0.14
N PRO A 520 -54.37 37.04 -0.17
CA PRO A 520 -55.00 38.03 -1.03
C PRO A 520 -54.88 39.42 -0.41
N ALA A 521 -54.64 40.44 -1.24
CA ALA A 521 -54.54 41.81 -0.81
C ALA A 521 -55.84 42.26 -0.17
N PRO A 522 -55.81 43.06 0.92
CA PRO A 522 -57.05 43.56 1.55
C PRO A 522 -57.80 44.42 0.54
N ARG A 523 -59.10 44.13 0.39
CA ARG A 523 -60.03 44.99 -0.37
C ARG A 523 -60.11 46.35 0.33
N ARG A 524 -59.78 47.40 -0.40
CA ARG A 524 -60.04 48.77 0.09
C ARG A 524 -61.57 48.95 0.14
N ALA A 525 -62.04 49.47 1.30
CA ALA A 525 -63.40 49.98 1.49
C ALA A 525 -63.56 51.35 0.85
#